data_b8cab5da0c9f44891cd9d459dc803276
#
_entry.id   b8cab5da0c9f44891cd9d459dc803276
#
_cell.length_a   1.000
_cell.length_b   1.000
_cell.length_c   1.000
_cell.angle_alpha   90.00
_cell.angle_beta   90.00
_cell.angle_gamma   90.00
#
_symmetry.space_group_name_H-M   'P 1'
#
loop_
_entity.id
_entity.type
_entity.pdbx_description
1 polymer ?
#
loop_
_entity_poly.entity_id
_entity_poly.type
_entity_poly.pdbx_seq_one_letter_code
_entity_poly.pdbx_strand_id
1 'polypeptide(L)'
;EIGSGLVGSEMCIRDSMKTVFNIVLGVCAIALVYICYASIMGPINFEKAKKHRDKAVVARLIDIRKAQAEYRNIYKQYTASFDTLIDFVKTQKIPFVSKEGVLSDKQLEDGMTEKKAMALINKAKKTNNWKEVEAAGLMGFKRDTIWVAVTDTIYDKSFNADSLRYVPFGNGAQFEMYTKNDTTKSGAPIFLFQANTPYDVYLNGLDKQEIANLKDLQVKLGKYAGLMVGSIDTPNNGAGNWE
;
A
#
# COMPACT_ATOMS: atom_id res chain seq x y z
N GLU A 1 60.53 -22.72 -69.51
CA GLU A 1 60.57 -22.39 -68.09
C GLU A 1 59.79 -21.10 -67.77
N ILE A 2 58.54 -21.19 -67.70
CA ILE A 2 57.74 -20.12 -66.99
C ILE A 2 56.49 -20.80 -66.49
N GLY A 3 56.39 -21.02 -65.17
CA GLY A 3 55.15 -21.56 -64.66
C GLY A 3 55.17 -22.09 -63.22
N SER A 4 55.74 -21.34 -62.27
CA SER A 4 55.64 -21.76 -60.86
C SER A 4 55.42 -20.63 -59.85
N GLY A 5 54.89 -19.49 -60.31
CA GLY A 5 54.74 -18.32 -59.43
C GLY A 5 53.28 -18.00 -58.95
N LEU A 6 52.26 -18.65 -59.49
CA LEU A 6 50.86 -18.25 -59.26
C LEU A 6 50.05 -19.12 -58.26
N VAL A 7 50.55 -20.32 -57.93
CA VAL A 7 49.82 -21.27 -57.08
C VAL A 7 49.98 -20.97 -55.59
N GLY A 8 51.06 -20.27 -55.21
CA GLY A 8 51.30 -19.93 -53.77
C GLY A 8 50.47 -18.78 -53.19
N SER A 9 49.98 -17.81 -53.99
CA SER A 9 49.27 -16.64 -53.51
C SER A 9 47.80 -16.94 -53.30
N GLU A 10 47.13 -17.77 -54.02
CA GLU A 10 45.72 -18.13 -53.82
C GLU A 10 45.51 -19.02 -52.61
N MET A 11 46.51 -19.86 -52.30
CA MET A 11 46.43 -20.74 -51.12
C MET A 11 46.59 -19.98 -49.84
N CYS A 12 47.43 -18.95 -49.78
CA CYS A 12 47.55 -18.05 -48.59
C CYS A 12 46.31 -17.16 -48.36
N ILE A 13 45.70 -16.68 -49.45
CA ILE A 13 44.48 -15.86 -49.34
C ILE A 13 43.30 -16.67 -48.81
N ARG A 14 43.18 -17.94 -49.24
CA ARG A 14 42.07 -18.83 -48.82
C ARG A 14 42.18 -19.28 -47.38
N ASP A 15 43.39 -19.45 -46.83
CA ASP A 15 43.57 -19.81 -45.44
C ASP A 15 43.40 -18.59 -44.52
N SER A 16 43.83 -17.40 -44.98
CA SER A 16 43.57 -16.14 -44.27
C SER A 16 42.07 -15.84 -44.18
N MET A 17 41.31 -16.07 -45.26
CA MET A 17 39.85 -15.94 -45.30
C MET A 17 39.15 -16.90 -44.33
N LYS A 18 39.60 -18.14 -44.22
CA LYS A 18 39.06 -19.13 -43.27
C LYS A 18 39.28 -18.69 -41.82
N THR A 19 40.47 -18.16 -41.50
CA THR A 19 40.83 -17.68 -40.18
C THR A 19 39.95 -16.47 -39.80
N VAL A 20 39.79 -15.49 -40.68
CA VAL A 20 38.91 -14.33 -40.49
C VAL A 20 37.47 -14.78 -40.30
N PHE A 21 36.95 -15.71 -41.10
CA PHE A 21 35.61 -16.26 -40.97
C PHE A 21 35.40 -16.94 -39.60
N ASN A 22 36.35 -17.73 -39.12
CA ASN A 22 36.26 -18.40 -37.81
C ASN A 22 36.29 -17.39 -36.67
N ILE A 23 37.07 -16.31 -36.78
CA ILE A 23 37.08 -15.23 -35.79
C ILE A 23 35.72 -14.52 -35.74
N VAL A 24 35.20 -14.16 -36.92
CA VAL A 24 33.86 -13.53 -37.02
C VAL A 24 32.77 -14.43 -36.43
N LEU A 25 32.81 -15.73 -36.79
CA LEU A 25 31.87 -16.72 -36.24
C LEU A 25 31.98 -16.80 -34.70
N GLY A 26 33.18 -16.78 -34.14
CA GLY A 26 33.40 -16.76 -32.71
C GLY A 26 32.81 -15.51 -32.03
N VAL A 27 33.03 -14.33 -32.62
CA VAL A 27 32.44 -13.06 -32.13
C VAL A 27 30.92 -13.10 -32.19
N CYS A 28 30.35 -13.59 -33.30
CA CYS A 28 28.89 -13.76 -33.42
C CYS A 28 28.32 -14.72 -32.38
N ALA A 29 29.00 -15.83 -32.10
CA ALA A 29 28.57 -16.77 -31.08
C ALA A 29 28.57 -16.12 -29.67
N ILE A 30 29.61 -15.37 -29.33
CA ILE A 30 29.68 -14.63 -28.05
C ILE A 30 28.57 -13.57 -27.98
N ALA A 31 28.35 -12.83 -29.08
CA ALA A 31 27.26 -11.83 -29.13
C ALA A 31 25.88 -12.46 -28.95
N LEU A 32 25.63 -13.62 -29.56
CA LEU A 32 24.36 -14.35 -29.35
C LEU A 32 24.17 -14.79 -27.90
N VAL A 33 25.19 -15.33 -27.26
CA VAL A 33 25.15 -15.72 -25.85
C VAL A 33 24.84 -14.48 -24.96
N TYR A 34 25.49 -13.36 -25.26
CA TYR A 34 25.22 -12.10 -24.54
C TYR A 34 23.78 -11.61 -24.71
N ILE A 35 23.27 -11.64 -25.96
CA ILE A 35 21.87 -11.24 -26.25
C ILE A 35 20.88 -12.16 -25.52
N CYS A 36 21.11 -13.48 -25.57
CA CYS A 36 20.27 -14.43 -24.83
C CYS A 36 20.29 -14.16 -23.32
N TYR A 37 21.47 -13.92 -22.75
CA TYR A 37 21.60 -13.58 -21.33
C TYR A 37 20.88 -12.27 -20.99
N ALA A 38 21.09 -11.21 -21.75
CA ALA A 38 20.46 -9.90 -21.53
C ALA A 38 18.93 -9.98 -21.66
N SER A 39 18.42 -10.75 -22.63
CA SER A 39 16.99 -10.95 -22.84
C SER A 39 16.29 -11.64 -21.67
N ILE A 40 16.98 -12.52 -20.96
CA ILE A 40 16.42 -13.21 -19.78
C ILE A 40 16.59 -12.37 -18.51
N MET A 41 17.77 -11.76 -18.34
CA MET A 41 18.07 -11.02 -17.10
C MET A 41 17.37 -9.67 -17.01
N GLY A 42 17.06 -9.03 -18.14
CA GLY A 42 16.34 -7.77 -18.21
C GLY A 42 14.99 -7.82 -17.47
N PRO A 43 14.04 -8.66 -17.90
CA PRO A 43 12.74 -8.82 -17.26
C PRO A 43 12.85 -9.26 -15.78
N ILE A 44 13.79 -10.13 -15.44
CA ILE A 44 14.00 -10.60 -14.07
C ILE A 44 14.41 -9.43 -13.14
N ASN A 45 15.35 -8.61 -13.58
CA ASN A 45 15.80 -7.45 -12.81
C ASN A 45 14.69 -6.39 -12.69
N PHE A 46 13.94 -6.16 -13.76
CA PHE A 46 12.78 -5.29 -13.76
C PHE A 46 11.74 -5.76 -12.72
N GLU A 47 11.37 -7.05 -12.75
CA GLU A 47 10.36 -7.59 -11.83
C GLU A 47 10.80 -7.51 -10.35
N LYS A 48 12.09 -7.77 -10.08
CA LYS A 48 12.65 -7.59 -8.73
C LYS A 48 12.56 -6.13 -8.25
N ALA A 49 12.96 -5.19 -9.09
CA ALA A 49 12.91 -3.77 -8.79
C ALA A 49 11.47 -3.28 -8.64
N LYS A 50 10.56 -3.71 -9.53
CA LYS A 50 9.13 -3.44 -9.47
C LYS A 50 8.54 -3.93 -8.16
N LYS A 51 8.75 -5.20 -7.79
CA LYS A 51 8.23 -5.79 -6.56
C LYS A 51 8.67 -5.04 -5.30
N HIS A 52 9.92 -4.57 -5.28
CA HIS A 52 10.42 -3.76 -4.17
C HIS A 52 9.68 -2.41 -4.08
N ARG A 53 9.49 -1.73 -5.22
CA ARG A 53 8.78 -0.45 -5.27
C ARG A 53 7.29 -0.61 -5.01
N ASP A 54 6.64 -1.62 -5.58
CA ASP A 54 5.24 -1.97 -5.33
C ASP A 54 4.99 -2.13 -3.82
N LYS A 55 5.85 -2.88 -3.12
CA LYS A 55 5.73 -3.08 -1.68
C LYS A 55 5.72 -1.76 -0.89
N ALA A 56 6.58 -0.83 -1.26
CA ALA A 56 6.65 0.48 -0.58
C ALA A 56 5.42 1.35 -0.89
N VAL A 57 4.96 1.35 -2.14
CA VAL A 57 3.76 2.10 -2.57
C VAL A 57 2.50 1.50 -1.93
N VAL A 58 2.36 0.18 -1.93
CA VAL A 58 1.25 -0.53 -1.27
C VAL A 58 1.21 -0.22 0.23
N ALA A 59 2.35 -0.24 0.91
CA ALA A 59 2.41 0.14 2.33
C ALA A 59 1.86 1.55 2.55
N ARG A 60 2.25 2.52 1.70
CA ARG A 60 1.74 3.90 1.78
C ARG A 60 0.24 4.01 1.48
N LEU A 61 -0.26 3.27 0.49
CA LEU A 61 -1.70 3.21 0.19
C LEU A 61 -2.50 2.59 1.34
N ILE A 62 -1.95 1.59 2.03
CA ILE A 62 -2.54 1.03 3.24
C ILE A 62 -2.58 2.08 4.36
N ASP A 63 -1.55 2.88 4.51
CA ASP A 63 -1.54 3.97 5.49
C ASP A 63 -2.60 5.04 5.18
N ILE A 64 -2.77 5.42 3.91
CA ILE A 64 -3.84 6.32 3.47
C ILE A 64 -5.22 5.70 3.78
N ARG A 65 -5.41 4.40 3.50
CA ARG A 65 -6.65 3.67 3.80
C ARG A 65 -7.00 3.73 5.29
N LYS A 66 -6.01 3.50 6.16
CA LYS A 66 -6.20 3.57 7.62
C LYS A 66 -6.61 4.98 8.06
N ALA A 67 -5.91 6.01 7.59
CA ALA A 67 -6.25 7.40 7.92
C ALA A 67 -7.66 7.78 7.45
N GLN A 68 -8.03 7.39 6.23
CA GLN A 68 -9.37 7.62 5.67
C GLN A 68 -10.46 6.87 6.45
N ALA A 69 -10.19 5.65 6.91
CA ALA A 69 -11.14 4.89 7.71
C ALA A 69 -11.43 5.59 9.04
N GLU A 70 -10.39 6.09 9.73
CA GLU A 70 -10.59 6.83 10.98
C GLU A 70 -11.21 8.21 10.75
N TYR A 71 -10.87 8.89 9.66
CA TYR A 71 -11.53 10.12 9.27
C TYR A 71 -13.04 9.91 9.08
N ARG A 72 -13.43 8.84 8.37
CA ARG A 72 -14.82 8.44 8.19
C ARG A 72 -15.51 8.06 9.51
N ASN A 73 -14.82 7.41 10.44
CA ASN A 73 -15.38 7.03 11.73
C ASN A 73 -15.87 8.26 12.51
N ILE A 74 -15.13 9.37 12.43
CA ILE A 74 -15.41 10.61 13.13
C ILE A 74 -16.37 11.51 12.33
N TYR A 75 -16.04 11.81 11.08
CA TYR A 75 -16.78 12.78 10.26
C TYR A 75 -17.89 12.18 9.39
N LYS A 76 -18.04 10.85 9.40
CA LYS A 76 -19.03 10.10 8.61
C LYS A 76 -18.90 10.28 7.08
N GLN A 77 -17.79 10.79 6.61
CA GLN A 77 -17.45 10.98 5.18
C GLN A 77 -15.95 10.86 4.98
N TYR A 78 -15.53 10.66 3.73
CA TYR A 78 -14.11 10.68 3.34
C TYR A 78 -13.68 12.09 2.92
N THR A 79 -12.37 12.35 2.87
CA THR A 79 -11.82 13.60 2.32
C THR A 79 -10.98 13.34 1.06
N ALA A 80 -11.08 14.25 0.08
CA ALA A 80 -10.22 14.23 -1.12
C ALA A 80 -8.94 15.06 -0.92
N SER A 81 -8.84 15.83 0.17
CA SER A 81 -7.70 16.71 0.43
C SER A 81 -6.67 16.04 1.34
N PHE A 82 -5.42 15.95 0.89
CA PHE A 82 -4.31 15.49 1.72
C PHE A 82 -4.02 16.45 2.87
N ASP A 83 -4.18 17.76 2.68
CA ASP A 83 -3.96 18.73 3.76
C ASP A 83 -4.91 18.46 4.92
N THR A 84 -6.20 18.32 4.62
CA THR A 84 -7.22 17.99 5.63
C THR A 84 -6.94 16.64 6.30
N LEU A 85 -6.52 15.63 5.54
CA LEU A 85 -6.23 14.29 6.08
C LEU A 85 -4.99 14.31 6.98
N ILE A 86 -3.95 15.02 6.59
CA ILE A 86 -2.71 15.15 7.36
C ILE A 86 -2.95 15.95 8.64
N ASP A 87 -3.69 17.06 8.58
CA ASP A 87 -4.06 17.85 9.75
C ASP A 87 -4.90 17.02 10.71
N PHE A 88 -5.84 16.23 10.19
CA PHE A 88 -6.61 15.28 10.99
C PHE A 88 -5.72 14.29 11.73
N VAL A 89 -4.79 13.64 11.04
CA VAL A 89 -3.87 12.66 11.65
C VAL A 89 -3.00 13.31 12.72
N LYS A 90 -2.55 14.55 12.53
CA LYS A 90 -1.69 15.27 13.47
C LYS A 90 -2.40 15.81 14.69
N THR A 91 -3.63 16.30 14.54
CA THR A 91 -4.30 17.09 15.57
C THR A 91 -5.40 16.35 16.31
N GLN A 92 -6.07 15.41 15.64
CA GLN A 92 -7.24 14.76 16.22
C GLN A 92 -6.88 13.69 17.25
N LYS A 93 -7.77 13.57 18.24
CA LYS A 93 -7.70 12.54 19.27
C LYS A 93 -8.94 11.66 19.19
N ILE A 94 -8.75 10.37 19.33
CA ILE A 94 -9.82 9.38 19.35
C ILE A 94 -10.09 8.96 20.80
N PRO A 95 -11.36 8.87 21.20
CA PRO A 95 -11.69 8.34 22.52
C PRO A 95 -11.42 6.83 22.56
N PHE A 96 -10.44 6.43 23.32
CA PHE A 96 -10.15 5.03 23.62
C PHE A 96 -10.70 4.66 24.98
N VAL A 97 -11.60 3.67 25.04
CA VAL A 97 -12.15 3.20 26.30
C VAL A 97 -11.20 2.17 26.90
N SER A 98 -10.47 2.58 27.93
CA SER A 98 -9.69 1.65 28.74
C SER A 98 -10.64 0.82 29.58
N LYS A 99 -10.59 -0.51 29.43
CA LYS A 99 -11.42 -1.46 30.15
C LYS A 99 -10.57 -2.20 31.19
N GLU A 100 -10.76 -1.90 32.45
CA GLU A 100 -10.20 -2.66 33.55
C GLU A 100 -11.32 -3.44 34.26
N GLY A 101 -11.06 -4.70 34.56
CA GLY A 101 -12.04 -5.65 35.12
C GLY A 101 -13.08 -6.13 34.11
N VAL A 102 -13.57 -7.33 34.31
CA VAL A 102 -14.62 -7.98 33.51
C VAL A 102 -15.76 -8.33 34.44
N LEU A 103 -17.00 -8.21 33.98
CA LEU A 103 -18.14 -8.72 34.73
C LEU A 103 -18.08 -10.26 34.74
N SER A 104 -18.27 -10.87 35.91
CA SER A 104 -18.34 -12.32 36.02
C SER A 104 -19.63 -12.85 35.38
N ASP A 105 -19.60 -14.13 34.98
CA ASP A 105 -20.77 -14.79 34.36
C ASP A 105 -21.99 -14.69 35.29
N LYS A 106 -21.80 -14.86 36.61
CA LYS A 106 -22.86 -14.71 37.59
C LYS A 106 -23.45 -13.29 37.65
N GLN A 107 -22.63 -12.26 37.50
CA GLN A 107 -23.10 -10.87 37.43
C GLN A 107 -23.90 -10.61 36.14
N LEU A 108 -23.50 -11.24 35.01
CA LEU A 108 -24.21 -11.17 33.74
C LEU A 108 -25.58 -11.89 33.83
N GLU A 109 -25.64 -13.07 34.45
CA GLU A 109 -26.88 -13.84 34.70
C GLU A 109 -27.84 -13.07 35.59
N ASP A 110 -27.33 -12.36 36.59
CA ASP A 110 -28.12 -11.46 37.50
C ASP A 110 -28.59 -10.17 36.78
N GLY A 111 -28.35 -10.05 35.46
CA GLY A 111 -28.79 -8.93 34.64
C GLY A 111 -27.96 -7.66 34.81
N MET A 112 -26.73 -7.77 35.36
CA MET A 112 -25.78 -6.67 35.39
C MET A 112 -25.23 -6.42 34.00
N THR A 113 -25.23 -5.16 33.57
CA THR A 113 -24.64 -4.72 32.30
C THR A 113 -23.53 -3.71 32.55
N GLU A 114 -22.60 -3.53 31.59
CA GLU A 114 -21.55 -2.52 31.70
C GLU A 114 -22.11 -1.13 32.00
N LYS A 115 -23.29 -0.76 31.43
CA LYS A 115 -23.99 0.49 31.73
C LYS A 115 -24.44 0.61 33.18
N LYS A 116 -25.04 -0.46 33.74
CA LYS A 116 -25.49 -0.51 35.11
C LYS A 116 -24.31 -0.45 36.10
N ALA A 117 -23.25 -1.21 35.80
CA ALA A 117 -22.02 -1.19 36.60
C ALA A 117 -21.39 0.21 36.64
N MET A 118 -21.29 0.89 35.49
CA MET A 118 -20.80 2.27 35.44
C MET A 118 -21.70 3.27 36.15
N ALA A 119 -23.02 3.11 36.07
CA ALA A 119 -23.96 3.96 36.78
C ALA A 119 -23.78 3.83 38.30
N LEU A 120 -23.62 2.60 38.82
CA LEU A 120 -23.34 2.35 40.25
C LEU A 120 -22.00 2.97 40.67
N ILE A 121 -20.95 2.82 39.90
CA ILE A 121 -19.62 3.39 40.20
C ILE A 121 -19.70 4.94 40.17
N ASN A 122 -20.36 5.50 39.17
CA ASN A 122 -20.50 6.96 39.07
C ASN A 122 -21.37 7.54 40.23
N LYS A 123 -22.38 6.79 40.68
CA LYS A 123 -23.16 7.14 41.88
C LYS A 123 -22.28 7.09 43.12
N ALA A 124 -21.48 6.03 43.29
CA ALA A 124 -20.54 5.86 44.38
C ALA A 124 -19.49 6.99 44.44
N LYS A 125 -18.94 7.39 43.28
CA LYS A 125 -18.01 8.52 43.17
C LYS A 125 -18.65 9.85 43.61
N LYS A 126 -19.92 10.07 43.27
CA LYS A 126 -20.65 11.32 43.65
C LYS A 126 -21.03 11.36 45.12
N THR A 127 -21.46 10.22 45.68
CA THR A 127 -21.95 10.13 47.05
C THR A 127 -20.88 9.71 48.05
N ASN A 128 -19.66 9.41 47.58
CA ASN A 128 -18.57 8.84 48.38
C ASN A 128 -18.96 7.56 49.16
N ASN A 129 -19.95 6.83 48.63
CA ASN A 129 -20.47 5.60 49.27
C ASN A 129 -20.19 4.40 48.34
N TRP A 130 -19.21 3.59 48.71
CA TRP A 130 -18.73 2.44 47.89
C TRP A 130 -19.37 1.12 48.29
N LYS A 131 -20.22 1.07 49.34
CA LYS A 131 -20.81 -0.18 49.84
C LYS A 131 -21.59 -0.97 48.77
N GLU A 132 -22.38 -0.26 47.95
CA GLU A 132 -23.12 -0.90 46.87
C GLU A 132 -22.20 -1.49 45.77
N VAL A 133 -21.08 -0.83 45.49
CA VAL A 133 -20.08 -1.25 44.49
C VAL A 133 -19.31 -2.47 44.99
N GLU A 134 -18.97 -2.47 46.29
CA GLU A 134 -18.30 -3.60 46.95
C GLU A 134 -19.22 -4.82 47.03
N ALA A 135 -20.46 -4.65 47.45
CA ALA A 135 -21.46 -5.71 47.49
C ALA A 135 -21.74 -6.32 46.11
N ALA A 136 -21.67 -5.54 45.04
CA ALA A 136 -21.81 -5.99 43.68
C ALA A 136 -20.50 -6.58 43.08
N GLY A 137 -19.39 -6.60 43.84
CA GLY A 137 -18.09 -7.12 43.39
C GLY A 137 -17.46 -6.33 42.24
N LEU A 138 -17.74 -5.01 42.14
CA LEU A 138 -17.32 -4.13 41.07
C LEU A 138 -16.10 -3.26 41.40
N MET A 139 -15.39 -3.52 42.51
CA MET A 139 -14.27 -2.70 42.96
C MET A 139 -13.13 -2.55 41.95
N GLY A 140 -12.88 -3.58 41.12
CA GLY A 140 -11.88 -3.55 40.04
C GLY A 140 -12.44 -3.17 38.69
N PHE A 141 -13.74 -2.84 38.62
CA PHE A 141 -14.36 -2.52 37.32
C PHE A 141 -14.22 -1.01 37.02
N LYS A 142 -13.50 -0.73 35.91
CA LYS A 142 -13.21 0.64 35.48
C LYS A 142 -13.39 0.79 34.01
N ARG A 143 -13.98 1.86 33.59
CA ARG A 143 -14.13 2.26 32.19
C ARG A 143 -13.76 3.72 32.10
N ASP A 144 -12.54 3.99 31.70
CA ASP A 144 -12.07 5.36 31.51
C ASP A 144 -11.91 5.64 30.00
N THR A 145 -12.36 6.81 29.60
CA THR A 145 -12.11 7.28 28.22
C THR A 145 -10.82 8.07 28.20
N ILE A 146 -9.81 7.52 27.57
CA ILE A 146 -8.52 8.17 27.35
C ILE A 146 -8.53 8.72 25.94
N TRP A 147 -8.19 9.99 25.78
CA TRP A 147 -8.04 10.61 24.46
C TRP A 147 -6.65 10.35 23.94
N VAL A 148 -6.54 9.48 22.93
CA VAL A 148 -5.27 9.09 22.29
C VAL A 148 -5.17 9.81 20.95
N ALA A 149 -4.00 10.32 20.61
CA ALA A 149 -3.77 10.92 19.31
C ALA A 149 -4.00 9.88 18.18
N VAL A 150 -4.61 10.30 17.08
CA VAL A 150 -4.85 9.44 15.91
C VAL A 150 -3.55 8.81 15.44
N THR A 151 -2.46 9.57 15.41
CA THR A 151 -1.12 9.10 15.05
C THR A 151 -0.70 7.89 15.88
N ASP A 152 -0.87 7.95 17.22
CA ASP A 152 -0.42 6.88 18.12
C ASP A 152 -1.31 5.63 18.06
N THR A 153 -2.53 5.76 17.51
CA THR A 153 -3.48 4.66 17.39
C THR A 153 -3.30 3.87 16.09
N ILE A 154 -3.02 4.58 14.99
CA ILE A 154 -3.00 4.00 13.62
C ILE A 154 -1.58 3.67 13.18
N TYR A 155 -0.61 4.46 13.63
CA TYR A 155 0.78 4.41 13.17
C TYR A 155 1.74 4.27 14.35
N ASP A 156 2.99 3.99 14.02
CA ASP A 156 4.06 4.03 15.00
C ASP A 156 4.42 5.48 15.38
N LYS A 157 4.95 5.68 16.58
CA LYS A 157 5.33 7.00 17.12
C LYS A 157 6.32 7.80 16.25
N SER A 158 7.07 7.11 15.38
CA SER A 158 8.02 7.72 14.44
C SER A 158 7.42 8.10 13.09
N PHE A 159 6.11 7.88 12.90
CA PHE A 159 5.44 8.09 11.62
C PHE A 159 5.33 9.58 11.27
N ASN A 160 5.80 9.93 10.08
CA ASN A 160 5.64 11.29 9.55
C ASN A 160 4.37 11.39 8.69
N ALA A 161 3.36 12.06 9.21
CA ALA A 161 2.06 12.24 8.53
C ALA A 161 2.19 13.00 7.19
N ASP A 162 3.16 13.92 7.05
CA ASP A 162 3.38 14.66 5.79
C ASP A 162 3.78 13.73 4.64
N SER A 163 4.36 12.58 4.97
CA SER A 163 4.76 11.59 3.97
C SER A 163 3.58 10.85 3.31
N LEU A 164 2.36 10.96 3.85
CA LEU A 164 1.17 10.32 3.30
C LEU A 164 0.86 10.74 1.86
N ARG A 165 1.12 12.03 1.54
CA ARG A 165 0.82 12.55 0.21
C ARG A 165 1.78 12.09 -0.88
N TYR A 166 3.03 11.76 -0.52
CA TYR A 166 4.09 11.52 -1.50
C TYR A 166 4.21 10.05 -1.89
N VAL A 167 4.30 9.82 -3.20
CA VAL A 167 4.50 8.50 -3.78
C VAL A 167 5.96 8.06 -3.56
N PRO A 168 6.21 6.93 -2.90
CA PRO A 168 7.55 6.38 -2.79
C PRO A 168 8.15 6.16 -4.19
N PHE A 169 9.41 6.54 -4.39
CA PHE A 169 10.13 6.53 -5.68
C PHE A 169 9.53 7.42 -6.78
N GLY A 170 8.55 8.26 -6.45
CA GLY A 170 7.87 9.14 -7.39
C GLY A 170 8.52 10.53 -7.57
N ASN A 171 9.76 10.76 -7.09
CA ASN A 171 10.47 12.03 -7.21
C ASN A 171 9.67 13.26 -6.76
N GLY A 172 8.94 13.13 -5.65
CA GLY A 172 8.10 14.19 -5.10
C GLY A 172 6.68 14.24 -5.68
N ALA A 173 6.32 13.33 -6.57
CA ALA A 173 4.94 13.20 -7.03
C ALA A 173 4.00 12.82 -5.88
N GLN A 174 2.77 13.30 -5.94
CA GLN A 174 1.75 13.03 -4.96
C GLN A 174 0.76 11.97 -5.48
N PHE A 175 0.13 11.24 -4.54
CA PHE A 175 -0.99 10.39 -4.88
C PHE A 175 -2.17 11.25 -5.33
N GLU A 176 -2.96 10.74 -6.25
CA GLU A 176 -4.26 11.31 -6.59
C GLU A 176 -5.30 10.71 -5.65
N MET A 177 -6.17 11.55 -5.10
CA MET A 177 -7.20 11.12 -4.16
C MET A 177 -8.55 11.70 -4.58
N TYR A 178 -9.54 10.83 -4.65
CA TYR A 178 -10.91 11.16 -5.07
C TYR A 178 -11.91 10.66 -4.04
N THR A 179 -13.01 11.38 -3.90
CA THR A 179 -14.14 10.96 -3.07
C THR A 179 -15.44 11.14 -3.84
N LYS A 180 -16.38 10.25 -3.57
CA LYS A 180 -17.73 10.33 -4.14
C LYS A 180 -18.75 9.99 -3.07
N ASN A 181 -19.77 10.82 -2.98
CA ASN A 181 -20.94 10.57 -2.16
C ASN A 181 -22.05 10.05 -3.09
N ASP A 182 -22.58 8.88 -2.80
CA ASP A 182 -23.60 8.23 -3.58
C ASP A 182 -24.71 7.71 -2.66
N THR A 183 -25.81 7.25 -3.22
CA THR A 183 -26.91 6.63 -2.48
C THR A 183 -27.19 5.24 -3.00
N THR A 184 -27.46 4.32 -2.08
CA THR A 184 -27.92 2.97 -2.46
C THR A 184 -29.30 3.04 -3.14
N LYS A 185 -29.70 1.97 -3.80
CA LYS A 185 -31.05 1.80 -4.32
C LYS A 185 -32.14 1.91 -3.22
N SER A 186 -31.75 1.67 -1.96
CA SER A 186 -32.64 1.82 -0.77
C SER A 186 -32.60 3.22 -0.15
N GLY A 187 -31.90 4.19 -0.76
CA GLY A 187 -31.81 5.56 -0.25
C GLY A 187 -30.77 5.79 0.86
N ALA A 188 -30.00 4.77 1.24
CA ALA A 188 -28.95 4.93 2.24
C ALA A 188 -27.71 5.61 1.64
N PRO A 189 -27.07 6.59 2.32
CA PRO A 189 -25.89 7.26 1.81
C PRO A 189 -24.68 6.32 1.81
N ILE A 190 -23.93 6.30 0.72
CA ILE A 190 -22.66 5.61 0.58
C ILE A 190 -21.57 6.66 0.36
N PHE A 191 -20.49 6.53 1.10
CA PHE A 191 -19.30 7.33 0.94
C PHE A 191 -18.19 6.45 0.35
N LEU A 192 -17.63 6.89 -0.76
CA LEU A 192 -16.58 6.18 -1.49
C LEU A 192 -15.34 7.05 -1.53
N PHE A 193 -14.18 6.40 -1.49
CA PHE A 193 -12.90 7.06 -1.74
C PHE A 193 -12.02 6.19 -2.63
N GLN A 194 -11.08 6.82 -3.29
CA GLN A 194 -10.05 6.18 -4.10
C GLN A 194 -8.77 6.98 -3.96
N ALA A 195 -7.65 6.28 -3.73
CA ALA A 195 -6.34 6.87 -3.86
C ALA A 195 -5.50 6.02 -4.82
N ASN A 196 -4.82 6.65 -5.78
CA ASN A 196 -4.15 5.94 -6.85
C ASN A 196 -2.84 6.61 -7.27
N THR A 197 -1.97 5.83 -7.92
CA THR A 197 -0.77 6.28 -8.58
C THR A 197 -0.48 5.40 -9.80
N PRO A 198 -0.19 6.00 -10.99
CA PRO A 198 0.13 5.23 -12.19
C PRO A 198 1.53 4.65 -12.13
N TYR A 199 1.78 3.58 -12.89
CA TYR A 199 3.10 2.93 -12.98
C TYR A 199 4.21 3.89 -13.39
N ASP A 200 3.95 4.84 -14.29
CA ASP A 200 4.95 5.80 -14.78
C ASP A 200 5.57 6.64 -13.68
N VAL A 201 4.83 6.90 -12.60
CA VAL A 201 5.29 7.74 -11.49
C VAL A 201 6.34 7.01 -10.66
N TYR A 202 6.02 5.83 -10.15
CA TYR A 202 6.89 5.15 -9.18
C TYR A 202 7.83 4.12 -9.80
N LEU A 203 7.62 3.71 -11.06
CA LEU A 203 8.56 2.88 -11.82
C LEU A 203 9.51 3.72 -12.67
N ASN A 204 9.46 5.04 -12.58
CA ASN A 204 10.34 5.93 -13.32
C ASN A 204 11.82 5.55 -13.13
N GLY A 205 12.59 5.57 -14.24
CA GLY A 205 14.00 5.15 -14.25
C GLY A 205 14.23 3.64 -14.39
N LEU A 206 13.18 2.82 -14.47
CA LEU A 206 13.27 1.41 -14.89
C LEU A 206 13.10 1.29 -16.42
N ASP A 207 13.16 0.05 -16.92
CA ASP A 207 13.02 -0.23 -18.36
C ASP A 207 11.67 0.26 -18.90
N LYS A 208 11.73 1.18 -19.87
CA LYS A 208 10.54 1.82 -20.45
C LYS A 208 9.66 0.84 -21.24
N GLN A 209 10.30 -0.15 -21.91
CA GLN A 209 9.55 -1.14 -22.69
C GLN A 209 8.74 -2.05 -21.76
N GLU A 210 9.33 -2.47 -20.66
CA GLU A 210 8.63 -3.29 -19.67
C GLU A 210 7.49 -2.53 -18.98
N ILE A 211 7.67 -1.23 -18.70
CA ILE A 211 6.59 -0.38 -18.19
C ILE A 211 5.45 -0.27 -19.21
N ALA A 212 5.77 -0.07 -20.51
CA ALA A 212 4.76 0.01 -21.55
C ALA A 212 4.00 -1.32 -21.71
N ASN A 213 4.70 -2.44 -21.72
CA ASN A 213 4.11 -3.78 -21.77
C ASN A 213 3.14 -4.03 -20.59
N LEU A 214 3.56 -3.61 -19.39
CA LEU A 214 2.76 -3.73 -18.17
C LEU A 214 1.48 -2.88 -18.26
N LYS A 215 1.58 -1.65 -18.74
CA LYS A 215 0.43 -0.75 -18.94
C LYS A 215 -0.55 -1.31 -19.97
N ASP A 216 -0.05 -1.75 -21.11
CA ASP A 216 -0.86 -2.36 -22.18
C ASP A 216 -1.63 -3.58 -21.67
N LEU A 217 -0.97 -4.41 -20.86
CA LEU A 217 -1.63 -5.56 -20.25
C LEU A 217 -2.80 -5.12 -19.34
N GLN A 218 -2.60 -4.13 -18.48
CA GLN A 218 -3.64 -3.65 -17.59
C GLN A 218 -4.81 -3.03 -18.37
N VAL A 219 -4.52 -2.22 -19.40
CA VAL A 219 -5.55 -1.61 -20.24
C VAL A 219 -6.36 -2.69 -20.99
N LYS A 220 -5.72 -3.72 -21.54
CA LYS A 220 -6.40 -4.85 -22.18
C LYS A 220 -7.30 -5.64 -21.21
N LEU A 221 -6.95 -5.69 -19.94
CA LEU A 221 -7.76 -6.31 -18.89
C LEU A 221 -8.84 -5.38 -18.33
N GLY A 222 -8.96 -4.14 -18.82
CA GLY A 222 -9.89 -3.14 -18.29
C GLY A 222 -9.56 -2.70 -16.86
N LYS A 223 -8.30 -2.84 -16.44
CA LYS A 223 -7.83 -2.48 -15.10
C LYS A 223 -7.03 -1.19 -15.11
N TYR A 224 -6.94 -0.54 -13.95
CA TYR A 224 -6.10 0.64 -13.79
C TYR A 224 -4.62 0.30 -13.96
N ALA A 225 -3.91 1.10 -14.78
CA ALA A 225 -2.49 0.91 -15.07
C ALA A 225 -1.61 1.53 -13.97
N GLY A 226 -1.71 1.00 -12.76
CA GLY A 226 -1.05 1.49 -11.56
C GLY A 226 -1.51 0.77 -10.31
N LEU A 227 -1.17 1.31 -9.16
CA LEU A 227 -1.67 0.85 -7.87
C LEU A 227 -2.75 1.81 -7.36
N MET A 228 -3.83 1.24 -6.85
CA MET A 228 -4.94 1.99 -6.29
C MET A 228 -5.55 1.28 -5.08
N VAL A 229 -6.10 2.07 -4.16
CA VAL A 229 -6.86 1.61 -2.99
C VAL A 229 -8.22 2.29 -2.97
N GLY A 230 -9.25 1.53 -2.66
CA GLY A 230 -10.63 2.00 -2.75
C GLY A 230 -11.14 2.08 -4.18
N SER A 231 -12.38 2.51 -4.35
CA SER A 231 -13.01 2.77 -5.66
C SER A 231 -14.14 3.77 -5.48
N ILE A 232 -14.26 4.71 -6.43
CA ILE A 232 -15.38 5.66 -6.50
C ILE A 232 -16.55 5.15 -7.35
N ASP A 233 -16.36 4.04 -8.06
CA ASP A 233 -17.39 3.46 -8.93
C ASP A 233 -18.21 2.39 -8.21
N THR A 234 -17.53 1.57 -7.39
CA THR A 234 -18.17 0.46 -6.67
C THR A 234 -17.67 0.40 -5.23
N PRO A 235 -18.55 0.14 -4.25
CA PRO A 235 -18.14 -0.03 -2.86
C PRO A 235 -17.31 -1.31 -2.70
N ASN A 236 -16.03 -1.16 -2.42
CA ASN A 236 -15.08 -2.26 -2.22
C ASN A 236 -14.43 -2.27 -0.81
N ASN A 237 -15.02 -1.53 0.15
CA ASN A 237 -14.48 -1.39 1.52
C ASN A 237 -13.02 -0.92 1.61
N GLY A 238 -12.57 -0.18 0.60
CA GLY A 238 -11.19 0.28 0.53
C GLY A 238 -10.19 -0.83 0.18
N ALA A 239 -10.62 -1.90 -0.51
CA ALA A 239 -9.70 -2.93 -1.01
C ALA A 239 -8.74 -2.33 -2.05
N GLY A 240 -7.51 -2.85 -2.07
CA GLY A 240 -6.52 -2.47 -3.07
C GLY A 240 -6.61 -3.38 -4.31
N ASN A 241 -6.17 -2.89 -5.47
CA ASN A 241 -6.13 -3.69 -6.70
C ASN A 241 -5.02 -4.76 -6.71
N TRP A 242 -4.27 -4.88 -5.63
CA TRP A 242 -3.25 -5.92 -5.40
C TRP A 242 -3.74 -7.07 -4.50
N GLU A 243 -4.93 -6.95 -3.91
CA GLU A 243 -5.55 -7.96 -3.01
C GLU A 243 -6.21 -9.09 -3.77
#